data_f9bb7e53f5120522b13fc0cb2f2d414b
#
_entry.id   f9bb7e53f5120522b13fc0cb2f2d414b
#
_cell.length_a   1.000
_cell.length_b   1.000
_cell.length_c   1.000
_cell.angle_alpha   90.00
_cell.angle_beta   90.00
_cell.angle_gamma   90.00
#
_symmetry.space_group_name_H-M   'P 1'
#
loop_
_entity.id
_entity.type
_entity.pdbx_description
1 polymer ?
#
loop_
_entity_poly.entity_id
_entity_poly.type
_entity_poly.pdbx_seq_one_letter_code
_entity_poly.pdbx_strand_id
1 'polypeptide(L)'
;MTILSDYEIFGLINDGMVQNHHRDLINPASLDLRLGNIIMLESVSSHQMIPLDISQYTVKHPYELVPGQFILAQTMETFNMPEDIAGLFFLKSSRAREGYENLHAGYADPGWHGSTLTLELKNARQLQPLPIYPGLKIGQMVFFRMSTKPAISYADVGHYNNDVLVSPSKQFLSSVEMPRLDAVA
;
A
#
# COMPACT_ATOMS: atom_id res chain seq x y z
N MET A 1 23.36 -3.75 4.97
CA MET A 1 22.10 -3.37 4.29
C MET A 1 22.42 -2.25 3.32
N THR A 2 22.06 -2.42 2.03
CA THR A 2 22.39 -1.47 0.96
C THR A 2 21.12 -1.09 0.21
N ILE A 3 20.94 0.21 -0.05
CA ILE A 3 19.84 0.70 -0.89
C ILE A 3 20.16 0.33 -2.35
N LEU A 4 19.17 -0.16 -3.08
CA LEU A 4 19.32 -0.54 -4.48
C LEU A 4 19.28 0.68 -5.39
N SER A 5 20.18 0.70 -6.38
CA SER A 5 20.20 1.66 -7.47
C SER A 5 19.09 1.35 -8.50
N ASP A 6 18.82 2.29 -9.39
CA ASP A 6 17.91 2.13 -10.54
C ASP A 6 18.26 0.92 -11.40
N TYR A 7 19.57 0.68 -11.63
CA TYR A 7 20.04 -0.46 -12.39
C TYR A 7 19.70 -1.80 -11.72
N GLU A 8 19.92 -1.91 -10.40
CA GLU A 8 19.59 -3.12 -9.63
C GLU A 8 18.07 -3.32 -9.54
N ILE A 9 17.31 -2.24 -9.30
CA ILE A 9 15.84 -2.26 -9.30
C ILE A 9 15.33 -2.76 -10.65
N PHE A 10 15.83 -2.24 -11.76
CA PHE A 10 15.45 -2.66 -13.11
C PHE A 10 15.75 -4.15 -13.36
N GLY A 11 16.90 -4.64 -12.91
CA GLY A 11 17.26 -6.06 -13.00
C GLY A 11 16.27 -6.95 -12.26
N LEU A 12 15.99 -6.65 -10.99
CA LEU A 12 15.04 -7.41 -10.16
C LEU A 12 13.60 -7.35 -10.68
N ILE A 13 13.20 -6.23 -11.24
CA ILE A 13 11.87 -6.10 -11.89
C ILE A 13 11.77 -7.03 -13.11
N ASN A 14 12.82 -7.11 -13.94
CA ASN A 14 12.85 -8.05 -15.07
C ASN A 14 12.82 -9.52 -14.61
N ASP A 15 13.34 -9.80 -13.40
CA ASP A 15 13.26 -11.12 -12.75
C ASP A 15 11.89 -11.38 -12.07
N GLY A 16 10.95 -10.43 -12.17
CA GLY A 16 9.57 -10.59 -11.71
C GLY A 16 9.25 -10.03 -10.31
N MET A 17 10.18 -9.28 -9.69
CA MET A 17 9.97 -8.70 -8.36
C MET A 17 8.76 -7.78 -8.30
N VAL A 18 8.49 -7.01 -9.36
CA VAL A 18 7.32 -6.12 -9.42
C VAL A 18 6.64 -6.27 -10.78
N GLN A 19 5.33 -6.51 -10.76
CA GLN A 19 4.48 -6.57 -11.95
C GLN A 19 3.69 -5.27 -12.12
N ASN A 20 3.12 -5.05 -13.31
CA ASN A 20 2.35 -3.85 -13.68
C ASN A 20 3.14 -2.54 -13.59
N HIS A 21 4.46 -2.61 -13.59
CA HIS A 21 5.33 -1.45 -13.58
C HIS A 21 5.50 -0.82 -14.98
N HIS A 22 6.04 0.39 -15.01
CA HIS A 22 6.56 1.04 -16.22
C HIS A 22 7.99 1.53 -15.96
N ARG A 23 8.84 1.52 -16.98
CA ARG A 23 10.24 1.92 -16.86
C ARG A 23 10.41 3.36 -16.37
N ASP A 24 9.51 4.25 -16.76
CA ASP A 24 9.48 5.67 -16.35
C ASP A 24 9.07 5.90 -14.89
N LEU A 25 8.74 4.82 -14.16
CA LEU A 25 8.51 4.86 -12.72
C LEU A 25 9.79 4.63 -11.91
N ILE A 26 10.87 4.16 -12.54
CA ILE A 26 12.14 3.91 -11.86
C ILE A 26 12.90 5.24 -11.69
N ASN A 27 13.18 5.58 -10.44
CA ASN A 27 13.99 6.72 -10.03
C ASN A 27 15.41 6.23 -9.66
N PRO A 28 16.40 7.11 -9.41
CA PRO A 28 17.78 6.70 -9.12
C PRO A 28 17.97 5.67 -8.02
N ALA A 29 17.05 5.59 -7.03
CA ALA A 29 17.11 4.62 -5.92
C ALA A 29 15.71 4.25 -5.38
N SER A 30 14.67 4.33 -6.21
CA SER A 30 13.31 3.96 -5.81
C SER A 30 12.44 3.67 -7.03
N LEU A 31 11.29 3.05 -6.80
CA LEU A 31 10.23 2.83 -7.77
C LEU A 31 9.00 3.67 -7.38
N ASP A 32 8.52 4.54 -8.27
CA ASP A 32 7.23 5.21 -8.08
C ASP A 32 6.08 4.21 -8.08
N LEU A 33 5.13 4.39 -7.18
CA LEU A 33 3.93 3.56 -7.06
C LEU A 33 2.68 4.38 -7.37
N ARG A 34 1.73 3.72 -8.06
CA ARG A 34 0.48 4.33 -8.51
C ARG A 34 -0.71 3.77 -7.75
N LEU A 35 -1.71 4.61 -7.49
CA LEU A 35 -2.99 4.15 -6.95
C LEU A 35 -3.71 3.24 -7.92
N GLY A 36 -4.22 2.13 -7.40
CA GLY A 36 -5.12 1.21 -8.10
C GLY A 36 -6.55 1.78 -8.20
N ASN A 37 -7.45 0.91 -8.61
CA ASN A 37 -8.84 1.28 -8.88
C ASN A 37 -9.84 0.94 -7.77
N ILE A 38 -9.39 0.28 -6.71
CA ILE A 38 -10.24 -0.03 -5.55
C ILE A 38 -9.72 0.71 -4.33
N ILE A 39 -10.61 1.39 -3.63
CA ILE A 39 -10.37 1.96 -2.30
C ILE A 39 -11.40 1.39 -1.32
N MET A 40 -11.16 1.54 -0.04
CA MET A 40 -12.14 1.21 0.99
C MET A 40 -12.42 2.43 1.85
N LEU A 41 -13.69 2.67 2.12
CA LEU A 41 -14.20 3.79 2.90
C LEU A 41 -14.70 3.29 4.26
N GLU A 42 -14.64 4.13 5.28
CA GLU A 42 -15.28 3.85 6.56
C GLU A 42 -16.79 3.79 6.40
N SER A 43 -17.42 2.78 7.01
CA SER A 43 -18.88 2.71 7.09
C SER A 43 -19.39 3.64 8.18
N VAL A 44 -20.45 4.39 7.90
CA VAL A 44 -21.15 5.23 8.90
C VAL A 44 -22.00 4.42 9.88
N SER A 45 -22.27 3.15 9.57
CA SER A 45 -23.20 2.29 10.33
C SER A 45 -22.56 1.05 10.96
N SER A 46 -21.29 0.79 10.68
CA SER A 46 -20.58 -0.37 11.21
C SER A 46 -19.09 -0.08 11.34
N HIS A 47 -18.34 -0.96 12.01
CA HIS A 47 -16.87 -0.88 12.06
C HIS A 47 -16.18 -1.44 10.80
N GLN A 48 -16.94 -1.71 9.75
CA GLN A 48 -16.40 -2.30 8.51
C GLN A 48 -15.95 -1.21 7.54
N MET A 49 -14.94 -1.56 6.74
CA MET A 49 -14.55 -0.78 5.57
C MET A 49 -15.34 -1.28 4.35
N ILE A 50 -15.84 -0.37 3.53
CA ILE A 50 -16.68 -0.66 2.37
C ILE A 50 -15.88 -0.40 1.09
N PRO A 51 -15.73 -1.39 0.19
CA PRO A 51 -15.02 -1.20 -1.07
C PRO A 51 -15.77 -0.26 -2.01
N LEU A 52 -15.02 0.59 -2.70
CA LEU A 52 -15.49 1.46 -3.77
C LEU A 52 -14.58 1.33 -4.98
N ASP A 53 -15.16 0.99 -6.12
CA ASP A 53 -14.47 1.02 -7.40
C ASP A 53 -14.39 2.47 -7.91
N ILE A 54 -13.17 2.98 -8.05
CA ILE A 54 -12.89 4.33 -8.54
C ILE A 54 -12.44 4.37 -10.00
N SER A 55 -12.62 3.29 -10.77
CA SER A 55 -12.19 3.19 -12.19
C SER A 55 -12.75 4.29 -13.08
N GLN A 56 -13.92 4.83 -12.74
CA GLN A 56 -14.56 5.93 -13.47
C GLN A 56 -13.95 7.31 -13.20
N TYR A 57 -13.19 7.45 -12.12
CA TYR A 57 -12.59 8.74 -11.75
C TYR A 57 -11.29 8.97 -12.51
N THR A 58 -11.04 10.23 -12.84
CA THR A 58 -9.89 10.65 -13.66
C THR A 58 -9.23 11.88 -13.06
N VAL A 59 -8.07 12.27 -13.57
CA VAL A 59 -7.42 13.53 -13.18
C VAL A 59 -8.31 14.77 -13.34
N LYS A 60 -9.25 14.76 -14.30
CA LYS A 60 -10.19 15.87 -14.54
C LYS A 60 -11.44 15.79 -13.66
N HIS A 61 -11.82 14.60 -13.25
CA HIS A 61 -12.99 14.30 -12.42
C HIS A 61 -12.58 13.29 -11.34
N PRO A 62 -11.77 13.70 -10.35
CA PRO A 62 -11.27 12.81 -9.31
C PRO A 62 -12.35 12.46 -8.28
N TYR A 63 -12.16 11.36 -7.56
CA TYR A 63 -12.80 11.18 -6.27
C TYR A 63 -12.21 12.22 -5.30
N GLU A 64 -13.06 12.92 -4.58
CA GLU A 64 -12.65 13.97 -3.64
C GLU A 64 -12.50 13.40 -2.23
N LEU A 65 -11.26 13.13 -1.82
CA LEU A 65 -10.94 12.75 -0.45
C LEU A 65 -11.09 13.99 0.44
N VAL A 66 -12.18 14.06 1.19
CA VAL A 66 -12.50 15.24 2.01
C VAL A 66 -11.58 15.37 3.22
N PRO A 67 -11.41 16.57 3.80
CA PRO A 67 -10.57 16.80 4.97
C PRO A 67 -10.84 15.83 6.11
N GLY A 68 -9.76 15.23 6.63
CA GLY A 68 -9.82 14.26 7.73
C GLY A 68 -10.27 12.86 7.34
N GLN A 69 -10.78 12.64 6.12
CA GLN A 69 -11.22 11.32 5.67
C GLN A 69 -10.04 10.36 5.57
N PHE A 70 -10.22 9.17 6.12
CA PHE A 70 -9.33 8.03 6.02
C PHE A 70 -9.86 7.02 5.00
N ILE A 71 -8.97 6.45 4.20
CA ILE A 71 -9.26 5.37 3.27
C ILE A 71 -8.16 4.32 3.30
N LEU A 72 -8.50 3.08 2.98
CA LEU A 72 -7.53 2.12 2.50
C LEU A 72 -7.53 2.16 0.98
N ALA A 73 -6.35 2.13 0.38
CA ALA A 73 -6.17 2.07 -1.05
C ALA A 73 -5.16 0.98 -1.41
N GLN A 74 -5.08 0.60 -2.66
CA GLN A 74 -4.09 -0.35 -3.15
C GLN A 74 -3.20 0.28 -4.20
N THR A 75 -2.01 -0.29 -4.41
CA THR A 75 -1.16 0.04 -5.54
C THR A 75 -1.65 -0.68 -6.81
N MET A 76 -1.30 -0.13 -7.99
CA MET A 76 -1.44 -0.85 -9.27
C MET A 76 -0.36 -1.93 -9.39
N GLU A 77 0.78 -1.70 -8.80
CA GLU A 77 1.92 -2.60 -8.80
C GLU A 77 1.65 -3.79 -7.88
N THR A 78 2.02 -4.99 -8.35
CA THR A 78 1.99 -6.24 -7.58
C THR A 78 3.42 -6.66 -7.28
N PHE A 79 3.68 -7.08 -6.05
CA PHE A 79 5.00 -7.38 -5.54
C PHE A 79 5.23 -8.88 -5.34
N ASN A 80 6.45 -9.32 -5.67
CA ASN A 80 7.01 -10.64 -5.37
C ASN A 80 8.43 -10.43 -4.82
N MET A 81 8.51 -10.10 -3.55
CA MET A 81 9.79 -9.72 -2.93
C MET A 81 10.71 -10.93 -2.84
N PRO A 82 11.96 -10.83 -3.34
CA PRO A 82 12.99 -11.84 -3.09
C PRO A 82 13.25 -12.00 -1.59
N GLU A 83 13.77 -13.17 -1.20
CA GLU A 83 14.05 -13.47 0.22
C GLU A 83 15.20 -12.66 0.83
N ASP A 84 15.94 -11.91 0.03
CA ASP A 84 17.05 -11.05 0.47
C ASP A 84 16.78 -9.55 0.21
N ILE A 85 15.58 -9.20 -0.24
CA ILE A 85 15.19 -7.82 -0.51
C ILE A 85 14.02 -7.44 0.39
N ALA A 86 14.19 -6.35 1.13
CA ALA A 86 13.11 -5.66 1.85
C ALA A 86 12.73 -4.36 1.12
N GLY A 87 11.50 -3.89 1.31
CA GLY A 87 11.01 -2.62 0.77
C GLY A 87 10.47 -1.70 1.85
N LEU A 88 10.57 -0.39 1.62
CA LEU A 88 9.95 0.61 2.47
C LEU A 88 9.27 1.68 1.61
N PHE A 89 7.96 1.81 1.82
CA PHE A 89 7.14 2.79 1.14
C PHE A 89 7.25 4.17 1.79
N PHE A 90 7.34 5.18 0.93
CA PHE A 90 7.24 6.59 1.32
C PHE A 90 6.29 7.31 0.38
N LEU A 91 5.51 8.26 0.88
CA LEU A 91 4.82 9.22 0.01
C LEU A 91 5.84 9.99 -0.86
N LYS A 92 5.45 10.32 -2.09
CA LYS A 92 6.22 11.30 -2.85
C LYS A 92 6.19 12.63 -2.11
N SER A 93 7.34 13.33 -2.07
CA SER A 93 7.45 14.63 -1.42
C SER A 93 6.39 15.64 -1.92
N SER A 94 6.02 15.60 -3.20
CA SER A 94 4.94 16.43 -3.76
C SER A 94 3.59 16.08 -3.14
N ARG A 95 3.28 14.79 -2.97
CA ARG A 95 2.01 14.33 -2.39
C ARG A 95 1.90 14.72 -0.92
N ALA A 96 2.97 14.49 -0.14
CA ALA A 96 3.01 14.94 1.25
C ALA A 96 2.80 16.47 1.39
N ARG A 97 3.40 17.27 0.48
CA ARG A 97 3.21 18.74 0.45
C ARG A 97 1.81 19.18 0.05
N GLU A 98 1.08 18.36 -0.69
CA GLU A 98 -0.32 18.60 -1.02
C GLU A 98 -1.25 18.28 0.15
N GLY A 99 -0.78 17.55 1.16
CA GLY A 99 -1.53 17.18 2.37
C GLY A 99 -2.01 15.74 2.42
N TYR A 100 -1.51 14.86 1.54
CA TYR A 100 -1.69 13.42 1.73
C TYR A 100 -0.84 12.96 2.90
N GLU A 101 -1.41 12.10 3.72
CA GLU A 101 -0.75 11.40 4.81
C GLU A 101 -0.90 9.90 4.59
N ASN A 102 0.14 9.12 4.91
CA ASN A 102 0.09 7.67 5.00
C ASN A 102 0.52 7.24 6.39
N LEU A 103 -0.20 6.29 7.02
CA LEU A 103 0.00 5.94 8.44
C LEU A 103 1.24 5.06 8.71
N HIS A 104 2.27 5.11 7.87
CA HIS A 104 3.58 4.47 8.07
C HIS A 104 3.59 2.93 8.19
N ALA A 105 2.65 2.24 7.54
CA ALA A 105 2.61 0.78 7.50
C ALA A 105 3.21 0.18 6.20
N GLY A 106 4.15 0.86 5.59
CA GLY A 106 4.67 0.55 4.24
C GLY A 106 5.90 -0.36 4.20
N TYR A 107 6.13 -1.23 5.20
CA TYR A 107 7.25 -2.18 5.17
C TYR A 107 6.86 -3.45 4.42
N ALA A 108 7.65 -3.79 3.40
CA ALA A 108 7.54 -5.02 2.63
C ALA A 108 8.64 -5.99 3.05
N ASP A 109 8.26 -7.06 3.71
CA ASP A 109 9.18 -8.09 4.17
C ASP A 109 9.77 -8.91 3.03
N PRO A 110 10.99 -9.45 3.20
CA PRO A 110 11.55 -10.46 2.29
C PRO A 110 10.62 -11.67 2.17
N GLY A 111 10.35 -12.09 0.93
CA GLY A 111 9.44 -13.20 0.65
C GLY A 111 7.95 -12.84 0.57
N TRP A 112 7.55 -11.59 0.85
CA TRP A 112 6.18 -11.13 0.61
C TRP A 112 5.87 -11.14 -0.89
N HIS A 113 4.75 -11.80 -1.28
CA HIS A 113 4.52 -12.06 -2.70
C HIS A 113 3.04 -12.08 -3.10
N GLY A 114 2.79 -11.95 -4.41
CA GLY A 114 1.49 -12.04 -5.05
C GLY A 114 0.52 -10.92 -4.67
N SER A 115 1.01 -9.81 -4.10
CA SER A 115 0.18 -8.84 -3.42
C SER A 115 0.37 -7.43 -3.96
N THR A 116 -0.70 -6.65 -3.95
CA THR A 116 -0.63 -5.19 -4.02
C THR A 116 -0.33 -4.62 -2.63
N LEU A 117 0.33 -3.46 -2.56
CA LEU A 117 0.53 -2.80 -1.28
C LEU A 117 -0.75 -2.06 -0.88
N THR A 118 -1.24 -2.33 0.32
CA THR A 118 -2.30 -1.52 0.95
C THR A 118 -1.71 -0.23 1.49
N LEU A 119 -2.37 0.88 1.21
CA LEU A 119 -1.99 2.22 1.63
C LEU A 119 -3.07 2.77 2.57
N GLU A 120 -2.68 3.24 3.72
CA GLU A 120 -3.54 3.86 4.74
C GLU A 120 -3.52 5.37 4.55
N LEU A 121 -4.31 5.87 3.61
CA LEU A 121 -4.27 7.28 3.19
C LEU A 121 -5.28 8.12 3.96
N LYS A 122 -4.87 9.35 4.27
CA LYS A 122 -5.71 10.37 4.90
C LYS A 122 -5.46 11.73 4.28
N ASN A 123 -6.51 12.55 4.18
CA ASN A 123 -6.37 13.96 3.90
C ASN A 123 -6.08 14.73 5.19
N ALA A 124 -4.84 15.19 5.35
CA ALA A 124 -4.40 15.99 6.50
C ALA A 124 -4.75 17.49 6.37
N ARG A 125 -5.34 17.93 5.25
CA ARG A 125 -5.80 19.31 5.08
C ARG A 125 -7.07 19.56 5.89
N GLN A 126 -7.32 20.82 6.22
CA GLN A 126 -8.49 21.20 7.01
C GLN A 126 -9.64 21.75 6.15
N LEU A 127 -9.37 22.26 4.97
CA LEU A 127 -10.37 23.03 4.21
C LEU A 127 -10.67 22.48 2.81
N GLN A 128 -9.72 21.82 2.17
CA GLN A 128 -9.85 21.43 0.76
C GLN A 128 -9.72 19.93 0.58
N PRO A 129 -10.51 19.32 -0.31
CA PRO A 129 -10.35 17.92 -0.66
C PRO A 129 -9.04 17.67 -1.42
N LEU A 130 -8.64 16.41 -1.47
CA LEU A 130 -7.50 15.93 -2.26
C LEU A 130 -8.01 14.99 -3.36
N PRO A 131 -7.46 15.11 -4.59
CA PRO A 131 -7.89 14.28 -5.72
C PRO A 131 -7.37 12.84 -5.60
N ILE A 132 -8.26 11.86 -5.71
CA ILE A 132 -7.95 10.43 -5.81
C ILE A 132 -8.45 9.90 -7.15
N TYR A 133 -7.58 9.22 -7.90
CA TYR A 133 -7.93 8.58 -9.17
C TYR A 133 -6.92 7.47 -9.50
N PRO A 134 -7.30 6.44 -10.27
CA PRO A 134 -6.38 5.38 -10.68
C PRO A 134 -5.19 5.93 -11.45
N GLY A 135 -4.00 5.42 -11.17
CA GLY A 135 -2.75 5.86 -11.81
C GLY A 135 -2.10 7.08 -11.18
N LEU A 136 -2.70 7.71 -10.16
CA LEU A 136 -2.05 8.77 -9.39
C LEU A 136 -0.73 8.25 -8.80
N LYS A 137 0.41 8.85 -9.17
CA LYS A 137 1.71 8.56 -8.55
C LYS A 137 1.68 9.07 -7.11
N ILE A 138 1.40 8.19 -6.16
CA ILE A 138 1.16 8.55 -4.76
C ILE A 138 2.42 8.47 -3.91
N GLY A 139 3.22 7.45 -4.14
CA GLY A 139 4.39 7.17 -3.33
C GLY A 139 5.53 6.57 -4.12
N GLN A 140 6.51 6.09 -3.40
CA GLN A 140 7.69 5.40 -3.94
C GLN A 140 8.13 4.30 -2.98
N MET A 141 8.61 3.19 -3.52
CA MET A 141 9.23 2.10 -2.78
C MET A 141 10.74 2.21 -2.88
N VAL A 142 11.43 2.25 -1.76
CA VAL A 142 12.88 2.10 -1.64
C VAL A 142 13.18 0.65 -1.28
N PHE A 143 14.10 0.02 -2.00
CA PHE A 143 14.45 -1.37 -1.79
C PHE A 143 15.83 -1.50 -1.12
N PHE A 144 15.95 -2.48 -0.23
CA PHE A 144 17.14 -2.72 0.56
C PHE A 144 17.58 -4.17 0.40
N ARG A 145 18.85 -4.39 0.01
CA ARG A 145 19.45 -5.71 0.09
C ARG A 145 19.86 -6.01 1.51
N MET A 146 19.39 -7.13 2.04
CA MET A 146 19.74 -7.59 3.36
C MET A 146 21.18 -8.13 3.38
N SER A 147 21.85 -8.07 4.53
CA SER A 147 23.19 -8.64 4.72
C SER A 147 23.18 -10.17 4.69
N THR A 148 22.07 -10.77 5.14
CA THR A 148 21.81 -12.21 5.10
C THR A 148 20.32 -12.43 4.88
N LYS A 149 19.94 -13.59 4.32
CA LYS A 149 18.53 -14.00 4.26
C LYS A 149 17.98 -14.22 5.67
N PRO A 150 16.69 -13.92 5.92
CA PRO A 150 16.06 -14.27 7.18
C PRO A 150 15.98 -15.79 7.35
N ALA A 151 15.98 -16.25 8.60
CA ALA A 151 15.81 -17.67 8.92
C ALA A 151 14.38 -18.17 8.63
N ILE A 152 13.39 -17.27 8.65
CA ILE A 152 11.99 -17.54 8.36
C ILE A 152 11.54 -16.49 7.34
N SER A 153 11.03 -16.96 6.20
CA SER A 153 10.52 -16.08 5.14
C SER A 153 9.10 -15.58 5.46
N TYR A 154 8.77 -14.36 5.04
CA TYR A 154 7.38 -13.90 5.08
C TYR A 154 6.46 -14.79 4.22
N ALA A 155 7.00 -15.45 3.20
CA ALA A 155 6.25 -16.43 2.41
C ALA A 155 5.63 -17.55 3.26
N ASP A 156 6.31 -17.94 4.35
CA ASP A 156 5.90 -19.06 5.21
C ASP A 156 4.94 -18.65 6.32
N VAL A 157 5.05 -17.41 6.84
CA VAL A 157 4.35 -16.97 8.05
C VAL A 157 3.48 -15.72 7.86
N GLY A 158 3.60 -15.04 6.71
CA GLY A 158 2.93 -13.78 6.46
C GLY A 158 1.42 -13.92 6.19
N HIS A 159 0.64 -13.02 6.76
CA HIS A 159 -0.82 -13.03 6.62
C HIS A 159 -1.34 -12.37 5.33
N TYR A 160 -0.51 -11.57 4.64
CA TYR A 160 -0.91 -10.76 3.50
C TYR A 160 -0.23 -11.18 2.19
N ASN A 161 0.10 -12.47 2.04
CA ASN A 161 0.52 -13.05 0.77
C ASN A 161 -0.71 -13.28 -0.13
N ASN A 162 -0.56 -13.05 -1.43
CA ASN A 162 -1.59 -13.20 -2.46
C ASN A 162 -2.82 -12.29 -2.26
N ASP A 163 -2.64 -11.16 -1.61
CA ASP A 163 -3.66 -10.12 -1.47
C ASP A 163 -3.62 -9.19 -2.70
N VAL A 164 -4.38 -9.55 -3.71
CA VAL A 164 -4.45 -8.80 -4.99
C VAL A 164 -5.38 -7.58 -4.93
N LEU A 165 -6.20 -7.48 -3.89
CA LEU A 165 -7.11 -6.35 -3.64
C LEU A 165 -6.84 -5.80 -2.23
N VAL A 166 -7.09 -4.48 -2.07
CA VAL A 166 -7.05 -3.86 -0.75
C VAL A 166 -8.02 -4.57 0.19
N SER A 167 -7.54 -4.89 1.39
CA SER A 167 -8.32 -5.58 2.43
C SER A 167 -8.17 -4.87 3.78
N PRO A 168 -9.19 -4.95 4.66
CA PRO A 168 -9.07 -4.46 6.02
C PRO A 168 -8.13 -5.34 6.83
N SER A 169 -7.78 -4.90 8.06
CA SER A 169 -6.93 -5.68 8.95
C SER A 169 -7.50 -7.08 9.19
N LYS A 170 -6.73 -8.10 8.84
CA LYS A 170 -7.08 -9.52 9.10
C LYS A 170 -7.07 -9.85 10.59
N GLN A 171 -6.30 -9.13 11.40
CA GLN A 171 -6.27 -9.30 12.85
C GLN A 171 -7.54 -8.77 13.52
N PHE A 172 -8.12 -7.69 13.01
CA PHE A 172 -9.36 -7.14 13.54
C PHE A 172 -10.53 -8.14 13.43
N LEU A 173 -10.60 -8.87 12.33
CA LEU A 173 -11.64 -9.89 12.12
C LEU A 173 -11.49 -11.11 13.02
N SER A 174 -10.28 -11.44 13.45
CA SER A 174 -10.01 -12.55 14.37
C SER A 174 -10.11 -12.17 15.86
N SER A 175 -10.02 -10.88 16.18
CA SER A 175 -10.07 -10.37 17.57
C SER A 175 -11.44 -9.86 18.01
N VAL A 176 -12.41 -9.75 17.12
CA VAL A 176 -13.81 -9.48 17.46
C VAL A 176 -14.51 -10.81 17.80
N GLU A 177 -13.99 -11.52 18.81
CA GLU A 177 -14.91 -12.27 19.68
C GLU A 177 -15.73 -11.20 20.41
N MET A 178 -16.98 -11.06 20.01
CA MET A 178 -17.97 -10.27 20.74
C MET A 178 -17.89 -10.69 22.21
N PRO A 179 -17.73 -9.75 23.16
CA PRO A 179 -17.85 -10.11 24.56
C PRO A 179 -19.22 -10.78 24.73
N ARG A 180 -19.24 -12.03 25.20
CA ARG A 180 -20.48 -12.69 25.55
C ARG A 180 -21.13 -11.84 26.62
N LEU A 181 -22.37 -11.43 26.36
CA LEU A 181 -23.20 -10.64 27.27
C LEU A 181 -23.53 -11.35 28.60
N ASP A 182 -22.99 -12.53 28.83
CA ASP A 182 -23.29 -13.40 29.97
C ASP A 182 -22.32 -13.21 31.15
N ALA A 183 -21.41 -12.22 31.09
CA ALA A 183 -20.41 -11.97 32.14
C ALA A 183 -20.76 -10.75 33.05
N VAL A 184 -22.04 -10.35 33.10
CA VAL A 184 -22.53 -9.34 34.06
C VAL A 184 -23.73 -9.95 34.78
N ALA A 185 -23.45 -10.77 35.82
CA ALA A 185 -24.37 -11.10 36.87
C ALA A 185 -23.68 -10.90 38.22
#